data_c1ae337acdceb9e477276b10150ef5c1
#
_entry.id   c1ae337acdceb9e477276b10150ef5c1
#
_cell.length_a   1.000
_cell.length_b   1.000
_cell.length_c   1.000
_cell.angle_alpha   90.00
_cell.angle_beta   90.00
_cell.angle_gamma   90.00
#
_symmetry.space_group_name_H-M   'P 1'
#
loop_
_entity.id
_entity.type
_entity.pdbx_description
1 polymer ?
#
loop_
_entity_poly.entity_id
_entity_poly.type
_entity_poly.pdbx_seq_one_letter_code
_entity_poly.pdbx_strand_id
1 'polypeptide(L)'
;MAVPVAFFAVFFAYPVVAIVGRGLKADGVWQSGRIGEVLSRPDILGVLGFTTWQALASTALTLLIALPGAYVFARFDFPGKQLLRAVVTVPFVLPTVVVGTAFLALLGRGGFLDELAGVRLDTTVWAILLAHVFFNYAVVVRTVGGLWSQLDPRQEEAARVLGAGRFAAWRRVTLPALAPAVAAAALMVFLFTFTSFGVVQILGGPAYSTLEVEIYRQTAQLLDLPTAAVLTMVQFAAVGAVLAVHAWTVRRREAALKLVDPAQTARRPRGAGQRALLGGVLLTVLVLILLPLGVLVERSLDVPGGHGFDYYRALRSADASGGTFLVAPLEAIWNSLQYALVATVIALVVGGLAAAALTRRAGRLVRGFDALLMLPLGVSAVTVGFGFLITLDKPPLDLRTTWILVPLAQALVGVPFVVRTMLPVLRAVDGRLREAATVLGASPLRAWREVDLPLVRRALLVAAGFAFAVSLGEFGATVFIARPDNPTLPVAVARLLGRSGELNYGQAMALSTILMLVCAASLLLLERIRPDRSGEF
;
A
#
# COMPACT_ATOMS: atom_id res chain seq x y z
N MET A 1 0.32 -16.74 21.94
CA MET A 1 0.53 -17.32 20.60
C MET A 1 -0.75 -17.93 20.02
N ALA A 2 -1.62 -18.54 20.85
CA ALA A 2 -2.86 -19.16 20.37
C ALA A 2 -3.78 -18.21 19.57
N VAL A 3 -4.05 -17.01 20.10
CA VAL A 3 -4.96 -16.03 19.45
C VAL A 3 -4.49 -15.61 18.07
N PRO A 4 -3.23 -15.14 17.85
CA PRO A 4 -2.78 -14.82 16.50
C PRO A 4 -2.78 -16.01 15.55
N VAL A 5 -2.40 -17.20 16.02
CA VAL A 5 -2.43 -18.44 15.19
C VAL A 5 -3.85 -18.78 14.79
N ALA A 6 -4.81 -18.75 15.72
CA ALA A 6 -6.22 -19.02 15.44
C ALA A 6 -6.80 -17.98 14.45
N PHE A 7 -6.47 -16.70 14.64
CA PHE A 7 -6.90 -15.64 13.72
C PHE A 7 -6.42 -15.91 12.29
N PHE A 8 -5.13 -16.21 12.12
CA PHE A 8 -4.58 -16.49 10.79
C PHE A 8 -5.07 -17.83 10.21
N ALA A 9 -5.30 -18.84 11.04
CA ALA A 9 -5.86 -20.11 10.60
C ALA A 9 -7.28 -19.94 10.03
N VAL A 10 -8.12 -19.16 10.71
CA VAL A 10 -9.52 -18.96 10.32
C VAL A 10 -9.65 -17.95 9.18
N PHE A 11 -8.99 -16.78 9.27
CA PHE A 11 -9.21 -15.67 8.34
C PHE A 11 -8.19 -15.59 7.19
N PHE A 12 -7.16 -16.44 7.19
CA PHE A 12 -6.20 -16.51 6.10
C PHE A 12 -6.05 -17.91 5.52
N ALA A 13 -5.62 -18.88 6.34
CA ALA A 13 -5.31 -20.22 5.84
C ALA A 13 -6.57 -20.96 5.32
N TYR A 14 -7.68 -20.90 6.06
CA TYR A 14 -8.94 -21.56 5.65
C TYR A 14 -9.49 -20.99 4.32
N PRO A 15 -9.60 -19.64 4.12
CA PRO A 15 -9.96 -19.09 2.82
C PRO A 15 -9.01 -19.49 1.69
N VAL A 16 -7.70 -19.48 1.91
CA VAL A 16 -6.71 -19.91 0.89
C VAL A 16 -6.92 -21.37 0.49
N VAL A 17 -7.10 -22.27 1.47
CA VAL A 17 -7.39 -23.70 1.20
C VAL A 17 -8.69 -23.86 0.44
N ALA A 18 -9.72 -23.10 0.78
CA ALA A 18 -11.00 -23.13 0.08
C ALA A 18 -10.90 -22.64 -1.38
N ILE A 19 -10.10 -21.58 -1.62
CA ILE A 19 -9.81 -21.11 -2.99
C ILE A 19 -9.15 -22.23 -3.80
N VAL A 20 -8.12 -22.89 -3.25
CA VAL A 20 -7.45 -24.01 -3.90
C VAL A 20 -8.45 -25.14 -4.19
N GLY A 21 -9.30 -25.46 -3.21
CA GLY A 21 -10.35 -26.45 -3.39
C GLY A 21 -11.35 -26.10 -4.50
N ARG A 22 -11.79 -24.85 -4.59
CA ARG A 22 -12.69 -24.37 -5.68
C ARG A 22 -12.03 -24.44 -7.05
N GLY A 23 -10.75 -24.07 -7.15
CA GLY A 23 -10.02 -24.08 -8.42
C GLY A 23 -9.74 -25.47 -8.95
N LEU A 24 -9.55 -26.45 -8.07
CA LEU A 24 -9.09 -27.80 -8.43
C LEU A 24 -10.14 -28.90 -8.32
N LYS A 25 -11.32 -28.63 -7.76
CA LYS A 25 -12.40 -29.61 -7.64
C LYS A 25 -13.60 -29.23 -8.52
N ALA A 26 -14.11 -30.17 -9.29
CA ALA A 26 -15.43 -30.12 -9.91
C ALA A 26 -16.19 -31.39 -9.51
N ASP A 27 -17.41 -31.22 -9.05
CA ASP A 27 -18.29 -32.33 -8.61
C ASP A 27 -17.61 -33.30 -7.61
N GLY A 28 -16.77 -32.72 -6.74
CA GLY A 28 -16.04 -33.49 -5.71
C GLY A 28 -14.76 -34.20 -6.20
N VAL A 29 -14.47 -34.19 -7.49
CA VAL A 29 -13.28 -34.81 -8.10
C VAL A 29 -12.18 -33.81 -8.35
N TRP A 30 -10.93 -34.17 -8.06
CA TRP A 30 -9.78 -33.31 -8.35
C TRP A 30 -9.49 -33.28 -9.85
N GLN A 31 -9.49 -32.10 -10.43
CA GLN A 31 -9.21 -31.85 -11.86
C GLN A 31 -7.99 -30.95 -12.01
N SER A 32 -6.80 -31.54 -11.94
CA SER A 32 -5.53 -30.80 -12.14
C SER A 32 -5.39 -30.21 -13.55
N GLY A 33 -6.04 -30.81 -14.55
CA GLY A 33 -6.06 -30.32 -15.93
C GLY A 33 -6.69 -28.94 -16.11
N ARG A 34 -7.61 -28.53 -15.19
CA ARG A 34 -8.27 -27.23 -15.25
C ARG A 34 -7.31 -26.04 -15.21
N ILE A 35 -6.19 -26.16 -14.48
CA ILE A 35 -5.15 -25.12 -14.49
C ILE A 35 -4.64 -24.90 -15.92
N GLY A 36 -4.30 -26.00 -16.62
CA GLY A 36 -3.86 -25.92 -18.02
C GLY A 36 -4.92 -25.36 -18.96
N GLU A 37 -6.17 -25.77 -18.78
CA GLU A 37 -7.31 -25.26 -19.57
C GLU A 37 -7.50 -23.75 -19.41
N VAL A 38 -7.54 -23.24 -18.17
CA VAL A 38 -7.69 -21.80 -17.91
C VAL A 38 -6.48 -21.02 -18.43
N LEU A 39 -5.26 -21.52 -18.22
CA LEU A 39 -4.02 -20.86 -18.64
C LEU A 39 -3.78 -20.94 -20.15
N SER A 40 -4.44 -21.82 -20.88
CA SER A 40 -4.36 -21.87 -22.34
C SER A 40 -5.31 -20.89 -23.05
N ARG A 41 -6.23 -20.27 -22.32
CA ARG A 41 -7.18 -19.28 -22.89
C ARG A 41 -6.44 -18.02 -23.33
N PRO A 42 -6.63 -17.54 -24.58
CA PRO A 42 -5.95 -16.36 -25.11
C PRO A 42 -6.22 -15.07 -24.32
N ASP A 43 -7.46 -14.89 -23.83
CA ASP A 43 -7.85 -13.76 -22.98
C ASP A 43 -7.07 -13.75 -21.64
N ILE A 44 -6.93 -14.89 -20.98
CA ILE A 44 -6.16 -15.03 -19.75
C ILE A 44 -4.65 -14.83 -19.96
N LEU A 45 -4.11 -15.36 -21.05
CA LEU A 45 -2.71 -15.11 -21.42
C LEU A 45 -2.45 -13.62 -21.68
N GLY A 46 -3.39 -12.93 -22.31
CA GLY A 46 -3.34 -11.48 -22.49
C GLY A 46 -3.30 -10.73 -21.18
N VAL A 47 -4.15 -11.09 -20.21
CA VAL A 47 -4.18 -10.52 -18.85
C VAL A 47 -2.86 -10.76 -18.10
N LEU A 48 -2.31 -11.98 -18.14
CA LEU A 48 -1.04 -12.32 -17.49
C LEU A 48 0.13 -11.56 -18.12
N GLY A 49 0.16 -11.49 -19.45
CA GLY A 49 1.14 -10.72 -20.22
C GLY A 49 1.10 -9.24 -19.87
N PHE A 50 -0.10 -8.64 -19.88
CA PHE A 50 -0.30 -7.23 -19.53
C PHE A 50 0.09 -6.97 -18.07
N THR A 51 -0.34 -7.81 -17.12
CA THR A 51 -0.01 -7.67 -15.70
C THR A 51 1.50 -7.62 -15.48
N THR A 52 2.24 -8.54 -16.11
CA THR A 52 3.69 -8.62 -15.97
C THR A 52 4.38 -7.43 -16.65
N TRP A 53 3.97 -7.12 -17.87
CA TRP A 53 4.56 -6.03 -18.65
C TRP A 53 4.35 -4.67 -17.96
N GLN A 54 3.11 -4.35 -17.54
CA GLN A 54 2.83 -3.08 -16.88
C GLN A 54 3.56 -2.95 -15.54
N ALA A 55 3.72 -4.07 -14.78
CA ALA A 55 4.47 -4.05 -13.54
C ALA A 55 5.97 -3.78 -13.78
N LEU A 56 6.57 -4.36 -14.80
CA LEU A 56 7.95 -4.08 -15.21
C LEU A 56 8.11 -2.64 -15.70
N ALA A 57 7.20 -2.17 -16.56
CA ALA A 57 7.21 -0.80 -17.09
C ALA A 57 7.03 0.23 -15.97
N SER A 58 6.07 0.02 -15.06
CA SER A 58 5.86 0.87 -13.88
C SER A 58 7.09 0.90 -12.98
N THR A 59 7.74 -0.25 -12.75
CA THR A 59 8.96 -0.33 -11.93
C THR A 59 10.10 0.45 -12.57
N ALA A 60 10.34 0.25 -13.86
CA ALA A 60 11.40 0.95 -14.58
C ALA A 60 11.16 2.46 -14.59
N LEU A 61 9.94 2.90 -14.89
CA LEU A 61 9.56 4.31 -14.92
C LEU A 61 9.66 4.95 -13.52
N THR A 62 9.20 4.24 -12.48
CA THR A 62 9.30 4.71 -11.09
C THR A 62 10.76 4.89 -10.69
N LEU A 63 11.63 3.93 -10.97
CA LEU A 63 13.07 4.05 -10.68
C LEU A 63 13.68 5.22 -11.44
N LEU A 64 13.39 5.36 -12.73
CA LEU A 64 13.91 6.46 -13.57
C LEU A 64 13.56 7.84 -12.99
N ILE A 65 12.29 8.04 -12.59
CA ILE A 65 11.79 9.32 -12.10
C ILE A 65 12.17 9.56 -10.63
N ALA A 66 12.23 8.51 -9.80
CA ALA A 66 12.44 8.68 -8.36
C ALA A 66 13.92 8.63 -7.93
N LEU A 67 14.84 8.02 -8.70
CA LEU A 67 16.27 8.00 -8.34
C LEU A 67 16.90 9.40 -8.24
N PRO A 68 16.63 10.36 -9.14
CA PRO A 68 17.06 11.75 -8.95
C PRO A 68 16.54 12.35 -7.65
N GLY A 69 15.27 12.08 -7.30
CA GLY A 69 14.68 12.46 -6.02
C GLY A 69 15.41 11.83 -4.83
N ALA A 70 15.66 10.52 -4.87
CA ALA A 70 16.42 9.80 -3.85
C ALA A 70 17.81 10.45 -3.61
N TYR A 71 18.52 10.84 -4.68
CA TYR A 71 19.79 11.54 -4.59
C TYR A 71 19.64 12.92 -3.90
N VAL A 72 18.66 13.73 -4.34
CA VAL A 72 18.41 15.06 -3.77
C VAL A 72 18.10 14.97 -2.28
N PHE A 73 17.20 14.08 -1.88
CA PHE A 73 16.85 13.89 -0.48
C PHE A 73 18.01 13.32 0.36
N ALA A 74 18.89 12.51 -0.25
CA ALA A 74 20.05 11.93 0.44
C ALA A 74 21.18 12.97 0.65
N ARG A 75 21.48 13.80 -0.36
CA ARG A 75 22.71 14.60 -0.43
C ARG A 75 22.52 16.10 -0.25
N PHE A 76 21.30 16.62 -0.46
CA PHE A 76 21.08 18.05 -0.36
C PHE A 76 20.35 18.42 0.93
N ASP A 77 20.80 19.56 1.50
CA ASP A 77 20.09 20.26 2.56
C ASP A 77 19.57 21.59 1.99
N PHE A 78 18.25 21.79 2.10
CA PHE A 78 17.55 22.96 1.57
C PHE A 78 16.34 23.32 2.41
N PRO A 79 15.91 24.60 2.41
CA PRO A 79 14.71 25.01 3.15
C PRO A 79 13.46 24.25 2.69
N GLY A 80 12.64 23.79 3.65
CA GLY A 80 11.42 23.04 3.35
C GLY A 80 11.61 21.55 3.06
N LYS A 81 12.84 21.01 3.19
CA LYS A 81 13.14 19.58 2.95
C LYS A 81 12.23 18.64 3.74
N GLN A 82 11.95 18.95 5.01
CA GLN A 82 11.08 18.14 5.87
C GLN A 82 9.64 18.15 5.36
N LEU A 83 9.11 19.33 5.01
CA LEU A 83 7.77 19.45 4.42
C LEU A 83 7.67 18.67 3.10
N LEU A 84 8.68 18.82 2.22
CA LEU A 84 8.71 18.08 0.95
C LEU A 84 8.77 16.58 1.16
N ARG A 85 9.49 16.10 2.19
CA ARG A 85 9.53 14.69 2.57
C ARG A 85 8.15 14.20 3.03
N ALA A 86 7.44 14.98 3.84
CA ALA A 86 6.07 14.68 4.23
C ALA A 86 5.14 14.60 3.01
N VAL A 87 5.17 15.59 2.12
CA VAL A 87 4.39 15.61 0.87
C VAL A 87 4.66 14.37 0.00
N VAL A 88 5.94 14.00 -0.18
CA VAL A 88 6.33 12.81 -0.96
C VAL A 88 5.82 11.51 -0.32
N THR A 89 5.64 11.49 1.00
CA THR A 89 5.15 10.29 1.71
C THR A 89 3.62 10.14 1.63
N VAL A 90 2.87 11.22 1.44
CA VAL A 90 1.40 11.21 1.37
C VAL A 90 0.86 10.18 0.37
N PRO A 91 1.34 10.09 -0.88
CA PRO A 91 0.83 9.12 -1.86
C PRO A 91 0.82 7.68 -1.39
N PHE A 92 1.84 7.28 -0.62
CA PHE A 92 1.98 5.90 -0.13
C PHE A 92 0.87 5.47 0.85
N VAL A 93 0.25 6.43 1.52
CA VAL A 93 -0.81 6.18 2.52
C VAL A 93 -2.21 6.41 1.92
N LEU A 94 -2.28 7.10 0.77
CA LEU A 94 -3.57 7.37 0.13
C LEU A 94 -4.22 6.08 -0.39
N PRO A 95 -5.55 5.95 -0.23
CA PRO A 95 -6.30 4.86 -0.84
C PRO A 95 -6.15 4.81 -2.37
N THR A 96 -6.04 3.61 -2.93
CA THR A 96 -5.90 3.43 -4.39
C THR A 96 -7.06 4.04 -5.18
N VAL A 97 -8.26 4.04 -4.61
CA VAL A 97 -9.45 4.66 -5.21
C VAL A 97 -9.28 6.17 -5.31
N VAL A 98 -8.78 6.83 -4.25
CA VAL A 98 -8.54 8.29 -4.26
C VAL A 98 -7.55 8.67 -5.36
N VAL A 99 -6.49 7.90 -5.50
CA VAL A 99 -5.48 8.16 -6.54
C VAL A 99 -6.07 7.91 -7.93
N GLY A 100 -6.81 6.80 -8.12
CA GLY A 100 -7.53 6.54 -9.37
C GLY A 100 -8.46 7.70 -9.74
N THR A 101 -9.21 8.21 -8.76
CA THR A 101 -10.12 9.36 -8.95
C THR A 101 -9.35 10.65 -9.27
N ALA A 102 -8.23 10.93 -8.58
CA ALA A 102 -7.41 12.11 -8.83
C ALA A 102 -6.79 12.10 -10.24
N PHE A 103 -6.32 10.93 -10.69
CA PHE A 103 -5.81 10.79 -12.05
C PHE A 103 -6.94 10.80 -13.11
N LEU A 104 -8.13 10.32 -12.78
CA LEU A 104 -9.30 10.44 -13.66
C LEU A 104 -9.70 11.92 -13.81
N ALA A 105 -9.70 12.70 -12.72
CA ALA A 105 -9.97 14.13 -12.75
C ALA A 105 -8.92 14.91 -13.57
N LEU A 106 -7.65 14.50 -13.51
CA LEU A 106 -6.56 15.12 -14.25
C LEU A 106 -6.54 14.74 -15.72
N LEU A 107 -6.69 13.45 -16.06
CA LEU A 107 -6.40 12.85 -17.36
C LEU A 107 -7.66 12.43 -18.13
N GLY A 108 -8.83 12.41 -17.48
CA GLY A 108 -10.06 11.88 -18.02
C GLY A 108 -10.77 12.84 -18.99
N ARG A 109 -11.87 12.38 -19.53
CA ARG A 109 -12.75 13.17 -20.38
C ARG A 109 -13.35 14.33 -19.58
N GLY A 110 -13.21 15.57 -20.08
CA GLY A 110 -13.57 16.77 -19.32
C GLY A 110 -12.68 17.01 -18.11
N GLY A 111 -11.52 16.34 -18.03
CA GLY A 111 -10.53 16.55 -17.00
C GLY A 111 -9.63 17.75 -17.29
N PHE A 112 -8.77 18.09 -16.32
CA PHE A 112 -7.93 19.29 -16.41
C PHE A 112 -7.05 19.36 -17.67
N LEU A 113 -6.43 18.23 -18.10
CA LEU A 113 -5.60 18.22 -19.32
C LEU A 113 -6.43 18.22 -20.60
N ASP A 114 -7.63 17.66 -20.59
CA ASP A 114 -8.55 17.73 -21.72
C ASP A 114 -9.00 19.17 -21.98
N GLU A 115 -9.37 19.90 -20.95
CA GLU A 115 -9.76 21.30 -21.04
C GLU A 115 -8.60 22.23 -21.40
N LEU A 116 -7.41 21.99 -20.82
CA LEU A 116 -6.23 22.86 -21.03
C LEU A 116 -5.56 22.65 -22.40
N ALA A 117 -5.46 21.41 -22.86
CA ALA A 117 -4.63 21.03 -24.00
C ALA A 117 -5.33 20.06 -25.00
N GLY A 118 -6.58 19.66 -24.76
CA GLY A 118 -7.28 18.66 -25.57
C GLY A 118 -6.69 17.25 -25.48
N VAL A 119 -5.88 16.97 -24.44
CA VAL A 119 -5.18 15.70 -24.26
C VAL A 119 -5.97 14.80 -23.31
N ARG A 120 -6.36 13.63 -23.79
CA ARG A 120 -7.06 12.58 -23.05
C ARG A 120 -6.17 11.38 -22.89
N LEU A 121 -5.95 10.97 -21.65
CA LEU A 121 -5.15 9.80 -21.33
C LEU A 121 -5.92 8.78 -20.46
N ASP A 122 -7.20 9.03 -20.18
CA ASP A 122 -8.08 8.06 -19.56
C ASP A 122 -8.17 6.78 -20.42
N THR A 123 -8.36 5.65 -19.74
CA THR A 123 -8.40 4.33 -20.40
C THR A 123 -7.15 4.02 -21.24
N THR A 124 -6.02 4.66 -20.93
CA THR A 124 -4.72 4.35 -21.53
C THR A 124 -3.75 3.75 -20.53
N VAL A 125 -2.75 3.05 -21.05
CA VAL A 125 -1.66 2.53 -20.21
C VAL A 125 -0.91 3.64 -19.47
N TRP A 126 -0.81 4.84 -20.05
CA TRP A 126 -0.10 5.96 -19.45
C TRP A 126 -0.74 6.44 -18.15
N ALA A 127 -2.08 6.46 -18.07
CA ALA A 127 -2.78 6.79 -16.83
C ALA A 127 -2.42 5.80 -15.71
N ILE A 128 -2.39 4.50 -16.01
CA ILE A 128 -2.01 3.45 -15.07
C ILE A 128 -0.55 3.62 -14.63
N LEU A 129 0.38 3.79 -15.60
CA LEU A 129 1.81 3.92 -15.30
C LEU A 129 2.11 5.16 -14.45
N LEU A 130 1.50 6.32 -14.76
CA LEU A 130 1.69 7.55 -14.00
C LEU A 130 1.14 7.43 -12.57
N ALA A 131 -0.04 6.83 -12.39
CA ALA A 131 -0.61 6.56 -11.08
C ALA A 131 0.27 5.59 -10.26
N HIS A 132 0.88 4.59 -10.90
CA HIS A 132 1.84 3.69 -10.25
C HIS A 132 3.12 4.42 -9.85
N VAL A 133 3.65 5.33 -10.69
CA VAL A 133 4.81 6.16 -10.32
C VAL A 133 4.46 7.07 -9.14
N PHE A 134 3.29 7.70 -9.14
CA PHE A 134 2.79 8.50 -8.03
C PHE A 134 2.83 7.74 -6.70
N PHE A 135 2.27 6.53 -6.65
CA PHE A 135 2.27 5.70 -5.45
C PHE A 135 3.66 5.30 -4.98
N ASN A 136 4.49 4.87 -5.93
CA ASN A 136 5.73 4.18 -5.61
C ASN A 136 6.95 5.11 -5.57
N TYR A 137 6.78 6.39 -5.91
CA TYR A 137 7.85 7.41 -5.82
C TYR A 137 8.45 7.46 -4.41
N ALA A 138 7.60 7.49 -3.38
CA ALA A 138 8.01 7.49 -1.99
C ALA A 138 8.83 6.24 -1.60
N VAL A 139 8.45 5.07 -2.10
CA VAL A 139 9.13 3.79 -1.81
C VAL A 139 10.59 3.86 -2.24
N VAL A 140 10.83 4.32 -3.48
CA VAL A 140 12.20 4.45 -4.02
C VAL A 140 13.00 5.54 -3.28
N VAL A 141 12.40 6.73 -3.09
CA VAL A 141 13.06 7.84 -2.39
C VAL A 141 13.46 7.45 -0.97
N ARG A 142 12.61 6.74 -0.24
CA ARG A 142 12.88 6.31 1.14
C ARG A 142 13.89 5.17 1.20
N THR A 143 13.70 4.11 0.41
CA THR A 143 14.56 2.92 0.46
C THR A 143 15.97 3.22 -0.08
N VAL A 144 16.04 3.78 -1.29
CA VAL A 144 17.33 4.09 -1.92
C VAL A 144 17.98 5.32 -1.30
N GLY A 145 17.19 6.39 -1.09
CA GLY A 145 17.68 7.63 -0.48
C GLY A 145 18.14 7.45 0.97
N GLY A 146 17.47 6.57 1.73
CA GLY A 146 17.86 6.19 3.09
C GLY A 146 19.28 5.61 3.13
N LEU A 147 19.56 4.56 2.33
CA LEU A 147 20.92 4.01 2.24
C LEU A 147 21.90 5.03 1.65
N TRP A 148 21.51 5.76 0.59
CA TRP A 148 22.38 6.74 -0.05
C TRP A 148 22.85 7.83 0.90
N SER A 149 21.99 8.28 1.80
CA SER A 149 22.33 9.29 2.81
C SER A 149 23.40 8.82 3.81
N GLN A 150 23.53 7.52 4.02
CA GLN A 150 24.48 6.89 4.94
C GLN A 150 25.78 6.44 4.27
N LEU A 151 25.88 6.45 2.94
CA LEU A 151 27.11 6.10 2.24
C LEU A 151 28.16 7.21 2.37
N ASP A 152 29.40 6.83 2.73
CA ASP A 152 30.52 7.77 2.85
C ASP A 152 30.92 8.32 1.46
N PRO A 153 30.77 9.66 1.21
CA PRO A 153 31.14 10.27 -0.06
C PRO A 153 32.65 10.24 -0.33
N ARG A 154 33.47 10.06 0.70
CA ARG A 154 34.94 9.98 0.57
C ARG A 154 35.38 8.81 -0.29
N GLN A 155 34.59 7.72 -0.35
CA GLN A 155 34.92 6.58 -1.24
C GLN A 155 34.87 6.96 -2.72
N GLU A 156 33.88 7.76 -3.13
CA GLU A 156 33.80 8.29 -4.49
C GLU A 156 34.89 9.34 -4.77
N GLU A 157 35.17 10.18 -3.77
CA GLU A 157 36.24 11.19 -3.85
C GLU A 157 37.62 10.53 -3.99
N ALA A 158 37.91 9.47 -3.24
CA ALA A 158 39.13 8.68 -3.35
C ALA A 158 39.31 8.08 -4.76
N ALA A 159 38.24 7.50 -5.32
CA ALA A 159 38.28 7.00 -6.70
C ALA A 159 38.62 8.11 -7.71
N ARG A 160 38.11 9.32 -7.48
CA ARG A 160 38.40 10.49 -8.34
C ARG A 160 39.84 11.00 -8.18
N VAL A 161 40.40 10.96 -6.99
CA VAL A 161 41.81 11.27 -6.75
C VAL A 161 42.72 10.27 -7.48
N LEU A 162 42.30 9.01 -7.60
CA LEU A 162 42.97 7.96 -8.36
C LEU A 162 42.74 8.06 -9.89
N GLY A 163 42.17 9.18 -10.38
CA GLY A 163 42.00 9.46 -11.81
C GLY A 163 40.67 9.02 -12.42
N ALA A 164 39.73 8.48 -11.64
CA ALA A 164 38.42 8.15 -12.18
C ALA A 164 37.59 9.41 -12.47
N GLY A 165 37.03 9.53 -13.68
CA GLY A 165 36.04 10.58 -13.97
C GLY A 165 34.78 10.42 -13.12
N ARG A 166 33.96 11.47 -13.00
CA ARG A 166 32.73 11.49 -12.16
C ARG A 166 31.79 10.31 -12.44
N PHE A 167 31.52 10.03 -13.71
CA PHE A 167 30.65 8.92 -14.10
C PHE A 167 31.27 7.56 -13.79
N ALA A 168 32.60 7.42 -14.00
CA ALA A 168 33.31 6.17 -13.70
C ALA A 168 33.33 5.88 -12.19
N ALA A 169 33.59 6.89 -11.35
CA ALA A 169 33.54 6.79 -9.89
C ALA A 169 32.11 6.40 -9.42
N TRP A 170 31.09 7.10 -9.91
CA TRP A 170 29.70 6.77 -9.62
C TRP A 170 29.34 5.31 -10.01
N ARG A 171 29.67 4.89 -11.23
CA ARG A 171 29.35 3.54 -11.74
C ARG A 171 30.11 2.43 -11.01
N ARG A 172 31.37 2.67 -10.61
CA ARG A 172 32.22 1.63 -10.00
C ARG A 172 32.17 1.59 -8.48
N VAL A 173 31.78 2.68 -7.81
CA VAL A 173 31.74 2.80 -6.35
C VAL A 173 30.31 2.96 -5.84
N THR A 174 29.64 4.04 -6.25
CA THR A 174 28.32 4.41 -5.68
C THR A 174 27.21 3.45 -6.13
N LEU A 175 27.14 3.15 -7.43
CA LEU A 175 26.08 2.27 -7.98
C LEU A 175 26.13 0.84 -7.42
N PRO A 176 27.31 0.16 -7.32
CA PRO A 176 27.38 -1.15 -6.68
C PRO A 176 26.99 -1.14 -5.19
N ALA A 177 27.36 -0.08 -4.47
CA ALA A 177 26.96 0.08 -3.06
C ALA A 177 25.45 0.30 -2.90
N LEU A 178 24.79 0.97 -3.84
CA LEU A 178 23.35 1.20 -3.86
C LEU A 178 22.55 0.02 -4.45
N ALA A 179 23.18 -0.85 -5.21
CA ALA A 179 22.51 -1.92 -5.95
C ALA A 179 21.58 -2.79 -5.07
N PRO A 180 21.91 -3.13 -3.80
CA PRO A 180 20.99 -3.85 -2.93
C PRO A 180 19.71 -3.08 -2.63
N ALA A 181 19.82 -1.77 -2.33
CA ALA A 181 18.66 -0.93 -2.04
C ALA A 181 17.80 -0.66 -3.29
N VAL A 182 18.45 -0.46 -4.46
CA VAL A 182 17.75 -0.30 -5.73
C VAL A 182 17.01 -1.59 -6.09
N ALA A 183 17.64 -2.76 -5.93
CA ALA A 183 16.99 -4.04 -6.17
C ALA A 183 15.82 -4.29 -5.20
N ALA A 184 15.98 -3.96 -3.91
CA ALA A 184 14.91 -4.08 -2.93
C ALA A 184 13.74 -3.15 -3.26
N ALA A 185 14.01 -1.89 -3.61
CA ALA A 185 12.99 -0.93 -4.05
C ALA A 185 12.30 -1.40 -5.34
N ALA A 186 13.06 -1.88 -6.34
CA ALA A 186 12.51 -2.40 -7.59
C ALA A 186 11.55 -3.58 -7.36
N LEU A 187 11.95 -4.55 -6.54
CA LEU A 187 11.11 -5.71 -6.22
C LEU A 187 9.84 -5.30 -5.45
N MET A 188 9.95 -4.32 -4.55
CA MET A 188 8.81 -3.81 -3.81
C MET A 188 7.83 -3.05 -4.73
N VAL A 189 8.35 -2.17 -5.60
CA VAL A 189 7.53 -1.48 -6.61
C VAL A 189 6.88 -2.47 -7.57
N PHE A 190 7.65 -3.46 -8.05
CA PHE A 190 7.10 -4.53 -8.91
C PHE A 190 5.96 -5.27 -8.22
N LEU A 191 6.12 -5.65 -6.95
CA LEU A 191 5.09 -6.35 -6.19
C LEU A 191 3.81 -5.50 -6.07
N PHE A 192 3.93 -4.24 -5.68
CA PHE A 192 2.78 -3.35 -5.52
C PHE A 192 2.07 -3.04 -6.85
N THR A 193 2.80 -2.98 -7.96
CA THR A 193 2.21 -2.74 -9.27
C THR A 193 1.66 -4.02 -9.91
N PHE A 194 2.25 -5.18 -9.62
CA PHE A 194 1.76 -6.49 -10.05
C PHE A 194 0.42 -6.84 -9.39
N THR A 195 0.27 -6.50 -8.10
CA THR A 195 -0.96 -6.70 -7.32
C THR A 195 -1.85 -5.44 -7.30
N SER A 196 -1.75 -4.57 -8.29
CA SER A 196 -2.56 -3.35 -8.35
C SER A 196 -3.98 -3.66 -8.82
N PHE A 197 -4.95 -3.35 -7.96
CA PHE A 197 -6.38 -3.48 -8.22
C PHE A 197 -7.04 -2.12 -8.46
N GLY A 198 -7.18 -1.29 -7.42
CA GLY A 198 -8.02 -0.10 -7.44
C GLY A 198 -7.63 0.93 -8.51
N VAL A 199 -6.33 1.12 -8.77
CA VAL A 199 -5.84 2.01 -9.84
C VAL A 199 -6.28 1.49 -11.21
N VAL A 200 -6.05 0.20 -11.48
CA VAL A 200 -6.36 -0.39 -12.79
C VAL A 200 -7.87 -0.52 -12.99
N GLN A 201 -8.61 -0.83 -11.92
CA GLN A 201 -10.08 -0.89 -11.96
C GLN A 201 -10.72 0.45 -12.38
N ILE A 202 -10.12 1.58 -11.95
CA ILE A 202 -10.66 2.92 -12.25
C ILE A 202 -10.11 3.46 -13.57
N LEU A 203 -8.80 3.31 -13.84
CA LEU A 203 -8.13 3.94 -14.97
C LEU A 203 -7.96 3.04 -16.19
N GLY A 204 -8.05 1.71 -16.03
CA GLY A 204 -7.79 0.75 -17.11
C GLY A 204 -8.90 0.63 -18.14
N GLY A 205 -10.12 0.98 -17.76
CA GLY A 205 -11.29 0.81 -18.62
C GLY A 205 -11.46 -0.65 -19.08
N PRO A 206 -12.21 -0.88 -20.19
CA PRO A 206 -12.45 -2.23 -20.69
C PRO A 206 -11.23 -2.87 -21.39
N ALA A 207 -10.24 -2.06 -21.81
CA ALA A 207 -9.11 -2.54 -22.61
C ALA A 207 -7.95 -3.08 -21.78
N TYR A 208 -7.80 -2.65 -20.52
CA TYR A 208 -6.65 -2.97 -19.69
C TYR A 208 -7.09 -3.61 -18.38
N SER A 209 -6.89 -4.92 -18.27
CA SER A 209 -7.20 -5.70 -17.08
C SER A 209 -5.93 -6.36 -16.54
N THR A 210 -5.67 -6.18 -15.25
CA THR A 210 -4.66 -6.96 -14.53
C THR A 210 -5.26 -8.23 -13.97
N LEU A 211 -4.41 -9.14 -13.50
CA LEU A 211 -4.82 -10.38 -12.84
C LEU A 211 -5.81 -10.13 -11.69
N GLU A 212 -5.60 -9.07 -10.91
CA GLU A 212 -6.48 -8.66 -9.82
C GLU A 212 -7.86 -8.22 -10.31
N VAL A 213 -7.89 -7.39 -11.35
CA VAL A 213 -9.14 -6.92 -11.96
C VAL A 213 -9.90 -8.09 -12.60
N GLU A 214 -9.16 -9.03 -13.21
CA GLU A 214 -9.77 -10.22 -13.81
C GLU A 214 -10.34 -11.17 -12.74
N ILE A 215 -9.64 -11.38 -11.61
CA ILE A 215 -10.20 -12.14 -10.47
C ILE A 215 -11.50 -11.51 -9.99
N TYR A 216 -11.54 -10.18 -9.86
CA TYR A 216 -12.76 -9.47 -9.51
C TYR A 216 -13.86 -9.65 -10.55
N ARG A 217 -13.54 -9.52 -11.85
CA ARG A 217 -14.49 -9.69 -12.95
C ARG A 217 -15.09 -11.09 -12.96
N GLN A 218 -14.24 -12.11 -12.85
CA GLN A 218 -14.68 -13.52 -12.81
C GLN A 218 -15.57 -13.81 -11.59
N THR A 219 -15.25 -13.21 -10.43
CA THR A 219 -15.98 -13.43 -9.19
C THR A 219 -17.30 -12.66 -9.12
N ALA A 220 -17.25 -11.33 -9.39
CA ALA A 220 -18.37 -10.43 -9.09
C ALA A 220 -19.29 -10.17 -10.29
N GLN A 221 -18.80 -10.32 -11.53
CA GLN A 221 -19.56 -10.03 -12.73
C GLN A 221 -19.94 -11.30 -13.49
N LEU A 222 -19.01 -12.23 -13.69
CA LEU A 222 -19.22 -13.46 -14.46
C LEU A 222 -19.63 -14.64 -13.59
N LEU A 223 -19.43 -14.57 -12.27
CA LEU A 223 -19.71 -15.64 -11.29
C LEU A 223 -18.98 -16.96 -11.58
N ASP A 224 -17.87 -16.91 -12.34
CA ASP A 224 -16.99 -18.03 -12.62
C ASP A 224 -15.94 -18.18 -11.50
N LEU A 225 -16.40 -18.68 -10.35
CA LEU A 225 -15.56 -18.88 -9.16
C LEU A 225 -14.39 -19.86 -9.40
N PRO A 226 -14.54 -20.93 -10.20
CA PRO A 226 -13.42 -21.82 -10.52
C PRO A 226 -12.29 -21.11 -11.28
N THR A 227 -12.60 -20.33 -12.30
CA THR A 227 -11.58 -19.56 -13.03
C THR A 227 -10.92 -18.52 -12.11
N ALA A 228 -11.71 -17.77 -11.31
CA ALA A 228 -11.17 -16.83 -10.32
C ALA A 228 -10.20 -17.51 -9.35
N ALA A 229 -10.52 -18.73 -8.91
CA ALA A 229 -9.66 -19.50 -7.99
C ALA A 229 -8.34 -19.93 -8.64
N VAL A 230 -8.37 -20.40 -9.90
CA VAL A 230 -7.13 -20.73 -10.65
C VAL A 230 -6.26 -19.50 -10.82
N LEU A 231 -6.84 -18.35 -11.21
CA LEU A 231 -6.10 -17.08 -11.34
C LEU A 231 -5.47 -16.65 -10.02
N THR A 232 -6.20 -16.80 -8.91
CA THR A 232 -5.70 -16.52 -7.57
C THR A 232 -4.52 -17.44 -7.20
N MET A 233 -4.55 -18.73 -7.57
CA MET A 233 -3.43 -19.65 -7.35
C MET A 233 -2.20 -19.24 -8.16
N VAL A 234 -2.38 -18.80 -9.41
CA VAL A 234 -1.29 -18.27 -10.25
C VAL A 234 -0.68 -17.03 -9.62
N GLN A 235 -1.51 -16.15 -9.09
CA GLN A 235 -1.06 -14.96 -8.36
C GLN A 235 -0.25 -15.32 -7.12
N PHE A 236 -0.70 -16.26 -6.29
CA PHE A 236 0.07 -16.76 -5.14
C PHE A 236 1.44 -17.28 -5.54
N ALA A 237 1.51 -18.06 -6.63
CA ALA A 237 2.77 -18.59 -7.13
C ALA A 237 3.70 -17.45 -7.61
N ALA A 238 3.18 -16.46 -8.35
CA ALA A 238 3.95 -15.32 -8.84
C ALA A 238 4.47 -14.44 -7.69
N VAL A 239 3.61 -14.07 -6.75
CA VAL A 239 3.97 -13.27 -5.56
C VAL A 239 4.98 -14.04 -4.69
N GLY A 240 4.75 -15.33 -4.46
CA GLY A 240 5.68 -16.19 -3.74
C GLY A 240 7.06 -16.25 -4.39
N ALA A 241 7.13 -16.35 -5.71
CA ALA A 241 8.38 -16.30 -6.46
C ALA A 241 9.10 -14.95 -6.30
N VAL A 242 8.38 -13.82 -6.41
CA VAL A 242 8.95 -12.47 -6.20
C VAL A 242 9.50 -12.32 -4.78
N LEU A 243 8.75 -12.75 -3.76
CA LEU A 243 9.19 -12.69 -2.36
C LEU A 243 10.41 -13.61 -2.10
N ALA A 244 10.46 -14.79 -2.72
CA ALA A 244 11.62 -15.68 -2.65
C ALA A 244 12.86 -15.05 -3.29
N VAL A 245 12.72 -14.42 -4.45
CA VAL A 245 13.80 -13.66 -5.11
C VAL A 245 14.25 -12.49 -4.24
N HIS A 246 13.31 -11.76 -3.64
CA HIS A 246 13.63 -10.67 -2.71
C HIS A 246 14.44 -11.17 -1.51
N ALA A 247 13.98 -12.22 -0.84
CA ALA A 247 14.68 -12.81 0.31
C ALA A 247 16.10 -13.32 -0.07
N TRP A 248 16.23 -13.90 -1.26
CA TRP A 248 17.52 -14.39 -1.76
C TRP A 248 18.49 -13.24 -2.09
N THR A 249 18.00 -12.15 -2.73
CA THR A 249 18.84 -10.99 -3.08
C THR A 249 19.33 -10.25 -1.84
N VAL A 250 18.48 -10.08 -0.81
CA VAL A 250 18.85 -9.47 0.47
C VAL A 250 19.95 -10.29 1.15
N ARG A 251 19.75 -11.61 1.30
CA ARG A 251 20.73 -12.49 1.98
C ARG A 251 22.09 -12.54 1.32
N ARG A 252 22.16 -12.45 -0.02
CA ARG A 252 23.45 -12.53 -0.76
C ARG A 252 24.24 -11.23 -0.77
N ARG A 253 23.62 -10.10 -0.44
CA ARG A 253 24.22 -8.77 -0.57
C ARG A 253 24.40 -8.03 0.75
N GLU A 254 24.33 -8.72 1.90
CA GLU A 254 24.74 -8.19 3.19
C GLU A 254 26.26 -7.99 3.21
N ALA A 255 26.75 -6.97 2.50
CA ALA A 255 28.13 -6.51 2.64
C ALA A 255 28.18 -5.55 3.84
N ALA A 256 29.22 -5.68 4.68
CA ALA A 256 29.47 -4.74 5.76
C ALA A 256 29.87 -3.37 5.16
N LEU A 257 28.87 -2.51 4.92
CA LEU A 257 29.10 -1.14 4.50
C LEU A 257 29.44 -0.29 5.72
N LYS A 258 30.49 0.53 5.62
CA LYS A 258 30.78 1.55 6.63
C LYS A 258 29.77 2.68 6.44
N LEU A 259 28.76 2.71 7.29
CA LEU A 259 27.72 3.73 7.28
C LEU A 259 28.17 4.93 8.11
N VAL A 260 27.81 6.13 7.66
CA VAL A 260 28.08 7.41 8.32
C VAL A 260 26.76 8.12 8.65
N ASP A 261 26.80 9.03 9.60
CA ASP A 261 25.63 9.83 9.97
C ASP A 261 25.16 10.65 8.75
N PRO A 262 23.90 10.59 8.36
CA PRO A 262 23.32 11.39 7.28
C PRO A 262 23.56 12.90 7.42
N ALA A 263 23.64 13.42 8.65
CA ALA A 263 23.94 14.83 8.91
C ALA A 263 25.32 15.25 8.38
N GLN A 264 26.28 14.33 8.33
CA GLN A 264 27.65 14.59 7.83
C GLN A 264 27.75 14.54 6.30
N THR A 265 26.78 13.95 5.62
CA THR A 265 26.79 13.77 4.16
C THR A 265 25.96 14.81 3.42
N ALA A 266 25.03 15.46 4.11
CA ALA A 266 24.16 16.49 3.54
C ALA A 266 24.91 17.81 3.31
N ARG A 267 24.69 18.44 2.17
CA ARG A 267 25.30 19.72 1.78
C ARG A 267 24.32 20.62 1.04
N ARG A 268 24.48 21.92 1.18
CA ARG A 268 23.68 22.88 0.39
C ARG A 268 24.05 22.77 -1.10
N PRO A 269 23.07 22.81 -2.01
CA PRO A 269 23.33 22.75 -3.44
C PRO A 269 24.12 23.97 -3.89
N ARG A 270 25.31 23.75 -4.44
CA ARG A 270 26.24 24.79 -4.94
C ARG A 270 26.40 24.65 -6.45
N GLY A 271 26.21 25.70 -7.19
CA GLY A 271 26.34 25.72 -8.65
C GLY A 271 25.03 25.43 -9.41
N ALA A 272 25.01 25.80 -10.69
CA ALA A 272 23.81 25.77 -11.54
C ALA A 272 23.24 24.34 -11.73
N GLY A 273 24.10 23.35 -11.98
CA GLY A 273 23.65 21.97 -12.21
C GLY A 273 22.95 21.33 -11.01
N GLN A 274 23.46 21.59 -9.78
CA GLN A 274 22.82 21.04 -8.56
C GLN A 274 21.49 21.76 -8.26
N ARG A 275 21.41 23.05 -8.53
CA ARG A 275 20.16 23.82 -8.39
C ARG A 275 19.14 23.40 -9.45
N ALA A 276 19.58 23.17 -10.69
CA ALA A 276 18.72 22.66 -11.76
C ALA A 276 18.17 21.27 -11.42
N LEU A 277 19.00 20.36 -10.86
CA LEU A 277 18.55 19.06 -10.40
C LEU A 277 17.52 19.17 -9.26
N LEU A 278 17.77 20.03 -8.26
CA LEU A 278 16.81 20.31 -7.20
C LEU A 278 15.51 20.87 -7.78
N GLY A 279 15.58 21.85 -8.69
CA GLY A 279 14.41 22.41 -9.37
C GLY A 279 13.63 21.36 -10.16
N GLY A 280 14.31 20.46 -10.87
CA GLY A 280 13.69 19.34 -11.58
C GLY A 280 12.96 18.39 -10.64
N VAL A 281 13.52 18.04 -9.50
CA VAL A 281 12.86 17.19 -8.49
C VAL A 281 11.68 17.92 -7.85
N LEU A 282 11.78 19.20 -7.56
CA LEU A 282 10.65 20.00 -7.07
C LEU A 282 9.50 20.06 -8.09
N LEU A 283 9.85 20.25 -9.36
CA LEU A 283 8.86 20.21 -10.46
C LEU A 283 8.21 18.82 -10.57
N THR A 284 9.00 17.75 -10.45
CA THR A 284 8.45 16.38 -10.45
C THR A 284 7.45 16.19 -9.32
N VAL A 285 7.76 16.63 -8.09
CA VAL A 285 6.84 16.54 -6.96
C VAL A 285 5.59 17.40 -7.18
N LEU A 286 5.76 18.61 -7.72
CA LEU A 286 4.64 19.51 -8.04
C LEU A 286 3.70 18.87 -9.07
N VAL A 287 4.23 18.40 -10.20
CA VAL A 287 3.42 17.90 -11.32
C VAL A 287 2.89 16.49 -11.06
N LEU A 288 3.71 15.61 -10.48
CA LEU A 288 3.32 14.21 -10.29
C LEU A 288 2.49 14.01 -9.02
N ILE A 289 2.74 14.76 -7.95
CA ILE A 289 2.10 14.53 -6.64
C ILE A 289 1.06 15.60 -6.33
N LEU A 290 1.44 16.88 -6.36
CA LEU A 290 0.55 17.94 -5.92
C LEU A 290 -0.53 18.27 -6.94
N LEU A 291 -0.22 18.25 -8.24
CA LEU A 291 -1.18 18.59 -9.29
C LEU A 291 -2.40 17.64 -9.32
N PRO A 292 -2.25 16.30 -9.35
CA PRO A 292 -3.43 15.40 -9.33
C PRO A 292 -4.30 15.61 -8.10
N LEU A 293 -3.69 15.80 -6.92
CA LEU A 293 -4.43 16.04 -5.68
C LEU A 293 -5.11 17.41 -5.66
N GLY A 294 -4.46 18.43 -6.21
CA GLY A 294 -5.04 19.77 -6.35
C GLY A 294 -6.24 19.78 -7.29
N VAL A 295 -6.11 19.09 -8.43
CA VAL A 295 -7.22 18.94 -9.40
C VAL A 295 -8.38 18.16 -8.79
N LEU A 296 -8.12 17.12 -8.00
CA LEU A 296 -9.17 16.40 -7.29
C LEU A 296 -10.00 17.33 -6.39
N VAL A 297 -9.31 18.19 -5.62
CA VAL A 297 -9.98 19.17 -4.75
C VAL A 297 -10.76 20.18 -5.58
N GLU A 298 -10.16 20.70 -6.63
CA GLU A 298 -10.80 21.66 -7.54
C GLU A 298 -12.09 21.06 -8.14
N ARG A 299 -12.03 19.87 -8.73
CA ARG A 299 -13.19 19.19 -9.32
C ARG A 299 -14.26 18.80 -8.30
N SER A 300 -13.92 18.65 -7.03
CA SER A 300 -14.91 18.43 -5.97
C SER A 300 -15.74 19.69 -5.64
N LEU A 301 -15.25 20.85 -6.06
CA LEU A 301 -15.89 22.16 -5.86
C LEU A 301 -16.47 22.74 -7.15
N ASP A 302 -16.16 22.16 -8.31
CA ASP A 302 -16.58 22.63 -9.63
C ASP A 302 -18.02 22.16 -9.91
N VAL A 303 -18.98 23.03 -9.67
CA VAL A 303 -20.42 22.77 -9.80
C VAL A 303 -21.01 23.55 -10.97
N PRO A 304 -22.14 23.14 -11.55
CA PRO A 304 -22.81 23.90 -12.59
C PRO A 304 -23.04 25.36 -12.18
N GLY A 305 -22.43 26.28 -12.91
CA GLY A 305 -22.52 27.72 -12.61
C GLY A 305 -21.36 28.31 -11.81
N GLY A 306 -20.33 27.52 -11.47
CA GLY A 306 -19.10 28.00 -10.80
C GLY A 306 -18.62 27.09 -9.67
N HIS A 307 -17.92 27.64 -8.69
CA HIS A 307 -17.40 26.87 -7.56
C HIS A 307 -18.38 26.90 -6.37
N GLY A 308 -18.66 25.73 -5.80
CA GLY A 308 -19.61 25.59 -4.70
C GLY A 308 -19.45 24.28 -3.90
N PHE A 309 -20.30 24.12 -2.88
CA PHE A 309 -20.35 22.94 -2.02
C PHE A 309 -21.57 22.03 -2.31
N ASP A 310 -22.16 22.12 -3.48
CA ASP A 310 -23.42 21.43 -3.78
C ASP A 310 -23.22 19.91 -3.85
N TYR A 311 -22.09 19.43 -4.37
CA TYR A 311 -21.76 18.01 -4.30
C TYR A 311 -21.62 17.50 -2.87
N TYR A 312 -21.04 18.30 -1.97
CA TYR A 312 -20.95 17.95 -0.54
C TYR A 312 -22.30 17.95 0.17
N ARG A 313 -23.21 18.87 -0.22
CA ARG A 313 -24.58 18.91 0.30
C ARG A 313 -25.38 17.71 -0.18
N ALA A 314 -25.21 17.32 -1.44
CA ALA A 314 -25.87 16.17 -2.05
C ALA A 314 -25.47 14.82 -1.42
N LEU A 315 -24.34 14.73 -0.71
CA LEU A 315 -23.94 13.53 0.05
C LEU A 315 -24.91 13.18 1.20
N ARG A 316 -25.73 14.11 1.63
CA ARG A 316 -26.68 13.93 2.75
C ARG A 316 -27.95 13.18 2.36
N SER A 317 -28.25 13.03 1.09
CA SER A 317 -29.47 12.40 0.59
C SER A 317 -29.15 11.18 -0.28
N ALA A 318 -29.82 10.07 -0.02
CA ALA A 318 -29.73 8.89 -0.86
C ALA A 318 -30.41 9.13 -2.24
N ASP A 319 -31.47 9.92 -2.29
CA ASP A 319 -32.21 10.25 -3.51
C ASP A 319 -31.38 11.05 -4.50
N ALA A 320 -30.47 11.92 -4.00
CA ALA A 320 -29.57 12.70 -4.83
C ALA A 320 -28.62 11.83 -5.69
N SER A 321 -28.35 10.60 -5.27
CA SER A 321 -27.50 9.65 -6.01
C SER A 321 -28.27 8.81 -7.06
N GLY A 322 -29.55 9.14 -7.32
CA GLY A 322 -30.34 8.43 -8.34
C GLY A 322 -30.53 6.93 -8.06
N GLY A 323 -30.69 6.54 -6.79
CA GLY A 323 -30.84 5.15 -6.36
C GLY A 323 -29.54 4.33 -6.37
N THR A 324 -28.39 4.98 -6.42
CA THR A 324 -27.08 4.31 -6.34
C THR A 324 -26.84 3.67 -4.97
N PHE A 325 -27.39 4.28 -3.93
CA PHE A 325 -27.28 3.84 -2.54
C PHE A 325 -28.63 3.62 -1.92
N LEU A 326 -28.69 2.64 -1.00
CA LEU A 326 -29.84 2.45 -0.09
C LEU A 326 -29.80 3.44 1.08
N VAL A 327 -28.64 4.05 1.33
CA VAL A 327 -28.37 5.00 2.42
C VAL A 327 -27.64 6.22 1.87
N ALA A 328 -27.66 7.33 2.60
CA ALA A 328 -26.94 8.54 2.17
C ALA A 328 -25.43 8.28 2.01
N PRO A 329 -24.78 8.80 0.94
CA PRO A 329 -23.33 8.61 0.73
C PRO A 329 -22.47 9.09 1.91
N LEU A 330 -22.95 10.04 2.69
CA LEU A 330 -22.30 10.53 3.91
C LEU A 330 -22.13 9.43 4.97
N GLU A 331 -23.03 8.45 5.04
CA GLU A 331 -22.92 7.31 5.97
C GLU A 331 -21.72 6.42 5.68
N ALA A 332 -21.25 6.36 4.43
CA ALA A 332 -20.04 5.64 4.08
C ALA A 332 -18.80 6.19 4.81
N ILE A 333 -18.76 7.49 5.11
CA ILE A 333 -17.69 8.12 5.89
C ILE A 333 -17.69 7.57 7.31
N TRP A 334 -18.87 7.55 7.95
CA TRP A 334 -19.04 7.07 9.32
C TRP A 334 -18.73 5.58 9.43
N ASN A 335 -19.25 4.78 8.50
CA ASN A 335 -18.98 3.35 8.41
C ASN A 335 -17.48 3.08 8.29
N SER A 336 -16.79 3.80 7.38
CA SER A 336 -15.34 3.63 7.19
C SER A 336 -14.54 3.97 8.42
N LEU A 337 -14.89 5.05 9.13
CA LEU A 337 -14.21 5.44 10.37
C LEU A 337 -14.42 4.39 11.48
N GLN A 338 -15.64 3.91 11.65
CA GLN A 338 -15.96 2.85 12.63
C GLN A 338 -15.21 1.55 12.29
N TYR A 339 -15.26 1.11 11.01
CA TYR A 339 -14.62 -0.12 10.58
C TYR A 339 -13.10 -0.03 10.72
N ALA A 340 -12.49 1.09 10.31
CA ALA A 340 -11.05 1.29 10.45
C ALA A 340 -10.63 1.33 11.93
N LEU A 341 -11.42 1.92 12.82
CA LEU A 341 -11.14 1.92 14.26
C LEU A 341 -11.18 0.50 14.84
N VAL A 342 -12.23 -0.26 14.55
CA VAL A 342 -12.38 -1.65 15.02
C VAL A 342 -11.28 -2.52 14.43
N ALA A 343 -10.99 -2.40 13.14
CA ALA A 343 -9.91 -3.11 12.48
C ALA A 343 -8.54 -2.79 13.11
N THR A 344 -8.30 -1.51 13.46
CA THR A 344 -7.08 -1.08 14.15
C THR A 344 -6.95 -1.75 15.51
N VAL A 345 -8.02 -1.80 16.30
CA VAL A 345 -8.01 -2.47 17.61
C VAL A 345 -7.70 -3.97 17.45
N ILE A 346 -8.37 -4.64 16.51
CA ILE A 346 -8.11 -6.06 16.21
C ILE A 346 -6.65 -6.25 15.77
N ALA A 347 -6.16 -5.42 14.85
CA ALA A 347 -4.79 -5.51 14.35
C ALA A 347 -3.74 -5.28 15.44
N LEU A 348 -3.98 -4.31 16.35
CA LEU A 348 -3.09 -4.05 17.49
C LEU A 348 -3.07 -5.22 18.48
N VAL A 349 -4.22 -5.80 18.79
CA VAL A 349 -4.31 -6.96 19.70
C VAL A 349 -3.62 -8.17 19.06
N VAL A 350 -4.01 -8.55 17.85
CA VAL A 350 -3.47 -9.73 17.15
C VAL A 350 -1.99 -9.53 16.83
N GLY A 351 -1.63 -8.40 16.22
CA GLY A 351 -0.27 -8.07 15.80
C GLY A 351 0.66 -7.84 17.00
N GLY A 352 0.19 -7.17 18.05
CA GLY A 352 0.94 -6.97 19.29
C GLY A 352 1.23 -8.29 20.00
N LEU A 353 0.24 -9.19 20.13
CA LEU A 353 0.43 -10.53 20.68
C LEU A 353 1.38 -11.38 19.81
N ALA A 354 1.29 -11.25 18.48
CA ALA A 354 2.21 -11.93 17.57
C ALA A 354 3.64 -11.41 17.73
N ALA A 355 3.86 -10.10 17.74
CA ALA A 355 5.17 -9.49 17.95
C ALA A 355 5.79 -9.88 19.30
N ALA A 356 4.99 -9.86 20.38
CA ALA A 356 5.42 -10.31 21.71
C ALA A 356 5.80 -11.80 21.73
N ALA A 357 5.05 -12.65 21.00
CA ALA A 357 5.37 -14.07 20.90
C ALA A 357 6.66 -14.33 20.10
N LEU A 358 6.89 -13.58 19.00
CA LEU A 358 8.10 -13.65 18.19
C LEU A 358 9.36 -13.15 18.91
N THR A 359 9.19 -12.29 19.92
CA THR A 359 10.30 -11.80 20.75
C THR A 359 10.73 -12.81 21.80
N ARG A 360 9.76 -13.54 22.39
CA ARG A 360 9.99 -14.41 23.55
C ARG A 360 10.40 -15.84 23.22
N ARG A 361 10.22 -16.27 21.98
CA ARG A 361 10.45 -17.66 21.56
C ARG A 361 11.37 -17.72 20.35
N ALA A 362 12.30 -18.68 20.36
CA ALA A 362 13.13 -19.03 19.22
C ALA A 362 12.78 -20.44 18.74
N GLY A 363 12.96 -20.71 17.43
CA GLY A 363 12.75 -22.05 16.89
C GLY A 363 12.19 -22.06 15.46
N ARG A 364 12.10 -23.25 14.88
CA ARG A 364 11.60 -23.43 13.49
C ARG A 364 10.13 -23.03 13.34
N LEU A 365 9.28 -23.37 14.32
CA LEU A 365 7.86 -23.01 14.34
C LEU A 365 7.65 -21.49 14.42
N VAL A 366 8.47 -20.79 15.20
CA VAL A 366 8.38 -19.33 15.33
C VAL A 366 8.80 -18.65 14.03
N ARG A 367 9.84 -19.15 13.36
CA ARG A 367 10.24 -18.66 12.03
C ARG A 367 9.18 -18.92 10.97
N GLY A 368 8.55 -20.10 11.00
CA GLY A 368 7.42 -20.43 10.12
C GLY A 368 6.22 -19.51 10.36
N PHE A 369 5.93 -19.19 11.62
CA PHE A 369 4.86 -18.26 11.96
C PHE A 369 5.17 -16.81 11.55
N ASP A 370 6.42 -16.35 11.70
CA ASP A 370 6.86 -15.03 11.19
C ASP A 370 6.68 -14.94 9.67
N ALA A 371 7.06 -15.98 8.94
CA ALA A 371 6.80 -16.05 7.50
C ALA A 371 5.31 -16.03 7.17
N LEU A 372 4.47 -16.80 7.90
CA LEU A 372 3.02 -16.82 7.72
C LEU A 372 2.39 -15.43 7.94
N LEU A 373 2.84 -14.70 8.98
CA LEU A 373 2.38 -13.34 9.27
C LEU A 373 2.68 -12.34 8.15
N MET A 374 3.70 -12.62 7.34
CA MET A 374 4.07 -11.75 6.21
C MET A 374 3.33 -12.09 4.91
N LEU A 375 2.73 -13.27 4.82
CA LEU A 375 2.00 -13.68 3.61
C LEU A 375 0.88 -12.70 3.21
N PRO A 376 0.04 -12.16 4.12
CA PRO A 376 -0.99 -11.20 3.73
C PRO A 376 -0.47 -9.88 3.12
N LEU A 377 0.81 -9.50 3.40
CA LEU A 377 1.43 -8.36 2.71
C LEU A 377 1.74 -8.64 1.24
N GLY A 378 2.02 -9.89 0.92
CA GLY A 378 2.27 -10.33 -0.45
C GLY A 378 1.00 -10.84 -1.15
N VAL A 379 -0.01 -11.21 -0.39
CA VAL A 379 -1.31 -11.64 -0.90
C VAL A 379 -2.19 -10.41 -1.09
N SER A 380 -2.82 -10.33 -2.24
CA SER A 380 -3.71 -9.22 -2.54
C SER A 380 -4.93 -9.17 -1.61
N ALA A 381 -5.37 -7.96 -1.31
CA ALA A 381 -6.62 -7.73 -0.61
C ALA A 381 -7.84 -8.29 -1.38
N VAL A 382 -7.81 -8.27 -2.72
CA VAL A 382 -8.81 -8.91 -3.60
C VAL A 382 -8.94 -10.39 -3.29
N THR A 383 -7.82 -11.08 -3.17
CA THR A 383 -7.79 -12.50 -2.82
C THR A 383 -8.38 -12.77 -1.43
N VAL A 384 -8.10 -11.91 -0.45
CA VAL A 384 -8.70 -12.00 0.88
C VAL A 384 -10.21 -11.84 0.79
N GLY A 385 -10.69 -10.83 0.08
CA GLY A 385 -12.12 -10.57 -0.13
C GLY A 385 -12.83 -11.72 -0.84
N PHE A 386 -12.24 -12.25 -1.91
CA PHE A 386 -12.74 -13.43 -2.60
C PHE A 386 -12.78 -14.66 -1.68
N GLY A 387 -11.72 -14.90 -0.93
CA GLY A 387 -11.67 -15.98 0.04
C GLY A 387 -12.78 -15.89 1.10
N PHE A 388 -13.02 -14.71 1.65
CA PHE A 388 -14.09 -14.46 2.61
C PHE A 388 -15.47 -14.70 1.99
N LEU A 389 -15.67 -14.25 0.76
CA LEU A 389 -16.91 -14.42 0.02
C LEU A 389 -17.31 -15.90 -0.11
N ILE A 390 -16.34 -16.79 -0.33
CA ILE A 390 -16.61 -18.23 -0.59
C ILE A 390 -16.54 -19.12 0.65
N THR A 391 -16.11 -18.60 1.81
CA THR A 391 -15.86 -19.41 3.00
C THR A 391 -16.67 -19.00 4.22
N LEU A 392 -16.98 -17.71 4.37
CA LEU A 392 -17.64 -17.17 5.56
C LEU A 392 -19.13 -16.91 5.32
N ASP A 393 -19.77 -17.78 4.51
CA ASP A 393 -21.17 -17.71 4.09
C ASP A 393 -22.02 -18.85 4.64
N LYS A 394 -21.44 -19.73 5.51
CA LYS A 394 -22.09 -20.93 6.03
C LYS A 394 -21.76 -21.18 7.50
N PRO A 395 -22.70 -21.77 8.29
CA PRO A 395 -22.42 -22.23 9.65
C PRO A 395 -21.19 -23.16 9.71
N PRO A 396 -20.35 -23.08 10.75
CA PRO A 396 -20.48 -22.25 11.96
C PRO A 396 -19.95 -20.82 11.83
N LEU A 397 -19.39 -20.42 10.68
CA LEU A 397 -18.75 -19.13 10.44
C LEU A 397 -19.54 -18.29 9.42
N ASP A 398 -20.87 -18.25 9.53
CA ASP A 398 -21.66 -17.35 8.70
C ASP A 398 -21.52 -15.89 9.19
N LEU A 399 -20.53 -15.19 8.63
CA LEU A 399 -20.25 -13.80 8.94
C LEU A 399 -20.69 -12.84 7.82
N ARG A 400 -21.20 -13.36 6.70
CA ARG A 400 -21.54 -12.56 5.51
C ARG A 400 -22.59 -11.51 5.79
N THR A 401 -23.52 -11.76 6.71
CA THR A 401 -24.58 -10.84 7.12
C THR A 401 -24.16 -9.89 8.23
N THR A 402 -22.95 -10.05 8.79
CA THR A 402 -22.47 -9.26 9.92
C THR A 402 -21.59 -8.10 9.48
N TRP A 403 -21.68 -6.97 10.16
CA TRP A 403 -20.85 -5.80 9.90
C TRP A 403 -19.38 -6.03 10.25
N ILE A 404 -19.07 -6.99 11.14
CA ILE A 404 -17.72 -7.28 11.62
C ILE A 404 -16.80 -7.88 10.54
N LEU A 405 -17.38 -8.44 9.46
CA LEU A 405 -16.62 -9.06 8.39
C LEU A 405 -15.65 -8.08 7.71
N VAL A 406 -16.08 -6.84 7.49
CA VAL A 406 -15.25 -5.79 6.90
C VAL A 406 -14.07 -5.43 7.81
N PRO A 407 -14.25 -5.11 9.10
CA PRO A 407 -13.13 -4.89 10.03
C PRO A 407 -12.16 -6.08 10.13
N LEU A 408 -12.64 -7.33 10.05
CA LEU A 408 -11.77 -8.50 10.09
C LEU A 408 -10.87 -8.60 8.87
N ALA A 409 -11.40 -8.33 7.66
CA ALA A 409 -10.60 -8.28 6.44
C ALA A 409 -9.55 -7.16 6.48
N GLN A 410 -9.96 -5.96 6.90
CA GLN A 410 -9.07 -4.81 7.07
C GLN A 410 -7.98 -5.10 8.12
N ALA A 411 -8.34 -5.72 9.25
CA ALA A 411 -7.39 -6.09 10.30
C ALA A 411 -6.36 -7.11 9.78
N LEU A 412 -6.78 -8.09 8.99
CA LEU A 412 -5.88 -9.08 8.41
C LEU A 412 -4.78 -8.43 7.55
N VAL A 413 -5.13 -7.38 6.78
CA VAL A 413 -4.16 -6.59 6.01
C VAL A 413 -3.32 -5.69 6.92
N GLY A 414 -3.88 -5.19 8.02
CA GLY A 414 -3.22 -4.30 8.98
C GLY A 414 -2.22 -5.00 9.92
N VAL A 415 -2.47 -6.27 10.31
CA VAL A 415 -1.64 -7.01 11.29
C VAL A 415 -0.16 -7.04 10.94
N PRO A 416 0.28 -7.32 9.70
CA PRO A 416 1.69 -7.32 9.34
C PRO A 416 2.39 -5.99 9.60
N PHE A 417 1.71 -4.86 9.35
CA PHE A 417 2.26 -3.52 9.62
C PHE A 417 2.48 -3.30 11.12
N VAL A 418 1.53 -3.74 11.95
CA VAL A 418 1.67 -3.70 13.41
C VAL A 418 2.87 -4.53 13.87
N VAL A 419 2.99 -5.77 13.37
CA VAL A 419 4.11 -6.66 13.73
C VAL A 419 5.45 -6.04 13.32
N ARG A 420 5.57 -5.53 12.09
CA ARG A 420 6.80 -4.92 11.59
C ARG A 420 7.21 -3.67 12.34
N THR A 421 6.24 -2.88 12.80
CA THR A 421 6.51 -1.67 13.60
C THR A 421 6.89 -2.00 15.04
N MET A 422 6.23 -2.98 15.66
CA MET A 422 6.42 -3.29 17.07
C MET A 422 7.59 -4.24 17.35
N LEU A 423 7.85 -5.21 16.46
CA LEU A 423 8.83 -6.27 16.70
C LEU A 423 10.26 -5.75 16.92
N PRO A 424 10.80 -4.79 16.14
CA PRO A 424 12.13 -4.24 16.39
C PRO A 424 12.24 -3.55 17.76
N VAL A 425 11.21 -2.78 18.12
CA VAL A 425 11.18 -2.05 19.41
C VAL A 425 11.10 -3.02 20.58
N LEU A 426 10.25 -4.05 20.48
CA LEU A 426 10.14 -5.10 21.50
C LEU A 426 11.44 -5.90 21.67
N ARG A 427 12.20 -6.12 20.59
CA ARG A 427 13.52 -6.78 20.64
C ARG A 427 14.60 -5.89 21.25
N ALA A 428 14.46 -4.57 21.15
CA ALA A 428 15.40 -3.62 21.73
C ALA A 428 15.22 -3.42 23.24
N VAL A 429 14.11 -3.87 23.84
CA VAL A 429 13.88 -3.81 25.28
C VAL A 429 14.80 -4.81 26.00
N ASP A 430 15.68 -4.30 26.86
CA ASP A 430 16.58 -5.16 27.67
C ASP A 430 15.76 -6.07 28.60
N GLY A 431 16.00 -7.38 28.48
CA GLY A 431 15.36 -8.40 29.33
C GLY A 431 15.61 -8.21 30.82
N ARG A 432 16.76 -7.64 31.18
CA ARG A 432 17.16 -7.36 32.56
C ARG A 432 16.17 -6.44 33.28
N LEU A 433 15.51 -5.53 32.59
CA LEU A 433 14.49 -4.66 33.17
C LEU A 433 13.27 -5.47 33.66
N ARG A 434 12.88 -6.51 32.91
CA ARG A 434 11.78 -7.41 33.31
C ARG A 434 12.20 -8.31 34.47
N GLU A 435 13.45 -8.80 34.47
CA GLU A 435 14.01 -9.60 35.53
C GLU A 435 14.08 -8.79 36.85
N ALA A 436 14.56 -7.54 36.80
CA ALA A 436 14.57 -6.64 37.95
C ALA A 436 13.16 -6.40 38.50
N ALA A 437 12.17 -6.13 37.61
CA ALA A 437 10.78 -5.98 38.05
C ALA A 437 10.24 -7.25 38.75
N THR A 438 10.60 -8.44 38.24
CA THR A 438 10.20 -9.72 38.82
C THR A 438 10.83 -9.94 40.17
N VAL A 439 12.12 -9.61 40.33
CA VAL A 439 12.83 -9.66 41.64
C VAL A 439 12.17 -8.73 42.66
N LEU A 440 11.65 -7.59 42.22
CA LEU A 440 10.90 -6.64 43.05
C LEU A 440 9.43 -7.07 43.29
N GLY A 441 9.04 -8.30 42.89
CA GLY A 441 7.72 -8.88 43.16
C GLY A 441 6.64 -8.46 42.14
N ALA A 442 6.99 -7.90 40.98
CA ALA A 442 6.02 -7.58 39.96
C ALA A 442 5.49 -8.86 39.29
N SER A 443 4.16 -8.98 39.20
CA SER A 443 3.55 -10.02 38.39
C SER A 443 3.86 -9.80 36.88
N PRO A 444 3.76 -10.81 36.01
CA PRO A 444 4.05 -10.67 34.57
C PRO A 444 3.25 -9.53 33.89
N LEU A 445 2.00 -9.33 34.31
CA LEU A 445 1.15 -8.25 33.80
C LEU A 445 1.62 -6.88 34.31
N ARG A 446 2.06 -6.80 35.57
CA ARG A 446 2.58 -5.57 36.16
C ARG A 446 3.92 -5.19 35.53
N ALA A 447 4.83 -6.15 35.35
CA ALA A 447 6.08 -5.93 34.62
C ALA A 447 5.84 -5.43 33.19
N TRP A 448 4.85 -6.03 32.48
CA TRP A 448 4.48 -5.56 31.15
C TRP A 448 3.93 -4.12 31.16
N ARG A 449 3.05 -3.76 32.12
CA ARG A 449 2.47 -2.40 32.21
C ARG A 449 3.48 -1.34 32.62
N GLU A 450 4.40 -1.66 33.53
CA GLU A 450 5.33 -0.70 34.13
C GLU A 450 6.67 -0.61 33.37
N VAL A 451 7.10 -1.68 32.69
CA VAL A 451 8.36 -1.73 31.94
C VAL A 451 8.13 -1.71 30.43
N ASP A 452 7.42 -2.71 29.89
CA ASP A 452 7.32 -2.86 28.43
C ASP A 452 6.44 -1.76 27.80
N LEU A 453 5.23 -1.55 28.32
CA LEU A 453 4.24 -0.64 27.73
C LEU A 453 4.74 0.81 27.61
N PRO A 454 5.38 1.42 28.62
CA PRO A 454 5.94 2.77 28.49
C PRO A 454 7.01 2.89 27.42
N LEU A 455 7.84 1.85 27.25
CA LEU A 455 8.91 1.82 26.25
C LEU A 455 8.36 1.66 24.82
N VAL A 456 7.32 0.83 24.65
CA VAL A 456 6.75 0.53 23.33
C VAL A 456 5.56 1.42 22.96
N ARG A 457 5.05 2.28 23.86
CA ARG A 457 3.84 3.09 23.62
C ARG A 457 3.90 3.94 22.35
N ARG A 458 5.07 4.50 22.03
CA ARG A 458 5.26 5.29 20.82
C ARG A 458 5.16 4.42 19.57
N ALA A 459 5.79 3.25 19.57
CA ALA A 459 5.68 2.28 18.48
C ALA A 459 4.24 1.78 18.33
N LEU A 460 3.53 1.59 19.45
CA LEU A 460 2.12 1.21 19.45
C LEU A 460 1.24 2.29 18.78
N LEU A 461 1.46 3.56 19.08
CA LEU A 461 0.74 4.68 18.45
C LEU A 461 1.06 4.77 16.95
N VAL A 462 2.32 4.60 16.56
CA VAL A 462 2.71 4.56 15.14
C VAL A 462 2.06 3.37 14.43
N ALA A 463 2.09 2.19 15.04
CA ALA A 463 1.45 0.99 14.51
C ALA A 463 -0.07 1.17 14.37
N ALA A 464 -0.73 1.79 15.38
CA ALA A 464 -2.15 2.11 15.33
C ALA A 464 -2.50 3.01 14.15
N GLY A 465 -1.75 4.06 13.95
CA GLY A 465 -2.01 4.98 12.86
C GLY A 465 -1.76 4.39 11.48
N PHE A 466 -0.73 3.54 11.30
CA PHE A 466 -0.56 2.80 10.05
C PHE A 466 -1.69 1.81 9.82
N ALA A 467 -2.09 1.04 10.84
CA ALA A 467 -3.21 0.11 10.73
C ALA A 467 -4.52 0.85 10.39
N PHE A 468 -4.78 2.00 11.04
CA PHE A 468 -5.94 2.83 10.75
C PHE A 468 -5.95 3.37 9.31
N ALA A 469 -4.83 3.94 8.85
CA ALA A 469 -4.73 4.50 7.51
C ALA A 469 -4.88 3.43 6.42
N VAL A 470 -4.24 2.26 6.60
CA VAL A 470 -4.37 1.11 5.69
C VAL A 470 -5.81 0.59 5.69
N SER A 471 -6.45 0.46 6.85
CA SER A 471 -7.83 -0.01 6.96
C SER A 471 -8.81 0.96 6.32
N LEU A 472 -8.65 2.27 6.53
CA LEU A 472 -9.50 3.31 5.95
C LEU A 472 -9.43 3.32 4.42
N GLY A 473 -8.25 3.05 3.87
CA GLY A 473 -7.98 3.02 2.43
C GLY A 473 -8.22 1.66 1.76
N GLU A 474 -8.58 0.64 2.54
CA GLU A 474 -8.73 -0.71 2.01
C GLU A 474 -9.96 -0.79 1.08
N PHE A 475 -9.72 -1.21 -0.16
CA PHE A 475 -10.74 -1.33 -1.21
C PHE A 475 -10.83 -2.75 -1.79
N GLY A 476 -9.71 -3.43 -1.95
CA GLY A 476 -9.63 -4.71 -2.65
C GLY A 476 -10.44 -5.83 -2.01
N ALA A 477 -10.42 -5.98 -0.69
CA ALA A 477 -11.25 -6.94 0.02
C ALA A 477 -12.68 -6.40 0.20
N THR A 478 -12.81 -5.12 0.55
CA THR A 478 -14.11 -4.53 0.89
C THR A 478 -15.07 -4.49 -0.28
N VAL A 479 -14.59 -4.40 -1.53
CA VAL A 479 -15.46 -4.42 -2.72
C VAL A 479 -16.25 -5.71 -2.86
N PHE A 480 -15.74 -6.83 -2.32
CA PHE A 480 -16.43 -8.14 -2.34
C PHE A 480 -17.43 -8.32 -1.20
N ILE A 481 -17.12 -7.74 -0.02
CA ILE A 481 -17.81 -8.07 1.22
C ILE A 481 -18.62 -6.90 1.80
N ALA A 482 -18.41 -5.67 1.30
CA ALA A 482 -19.17 -4.51 1.74
C ALA A 482 -20.63 -4.60 1.25
N ARG A 483 -21.56 -4.46 2.20
CA ARG A 483 -22.99 -4.52 1.92
C ARG A 483 -23.51 -3.24 1.27
N PRO A 484 -24.60 -3.31 0.51
CA PRO A 484 -25.23 -2.14 -0.08
C PRO A 484 -25.72 -1.11 0.94
N ASP A 485 -26.21 -1.58 2.09
CA ASP A 485 -26.71 -0.78 3.22
C ASP A 485 -25.62 -0.20 4.13
N ASN A 486 -24.40 -0.76 4.07
CA ASN A 486 -23.28 -0.34 4.89
C ASN A 486 -21.97 -0.24 4.05
N PRO A 487 -21.93 0.63 3.02
CA PRO A 487 -20.77 0.76 2.17
C PRO A 487 -19.60 1.39 2.93
N THR A 488 -18.36 0.99 2.54
CA THR A 488 -17.17 1.76 2.92
C THR A 488 -16.97 2.93 1.96
N LEU A 489 -16.22 3.93 2.38
CA LEU A 489 -15.96 5.14 1.59
C LEU A 489 -15.29 4.81 0.23
N PRO A 490 -14.23 3.95 0.16
CA PRO A 490 -13.67 3.52 -1.14
C PRO A 490 -14.70 2.83 -2.05
N VAL A 491 -15.56 1.97 -1.49
CA VAL A 491 -16.60 1.27 -2.25
C VAL A 491 -17.67 2.24 -2.74
N ALA A 492 -18.03 3.24 -1.91
CA ALA A 492 -18.99 4.29 -2.30
C ALA A 492 -18.46 5.12 -3.48
N VAL A 493 -17.19 5.55 -3.43
CA VAL A 493 -16.55 6.26 -4.54
C VAL A 493 -16.57 5.42 -5.81
N ALA A 494 -16.16 4.15 -5.75
CA ALA A 494 -16.14 3.27 -6.91
C ALA A 494 -17.54 3.04 -7.51
N ARG A 495 -18.58 2.94 -6.69
CA ARG A 495 -19.99 2.82 -7.15
C ARG A 495 -20.46 4.09 -7.86
N LEU A 496 -20.14 5.27 -7.35
CA LEU A 496 -20.48 6.55 -7.98
C LEU A 496 -19.78 6.71 -9.33
N LEU A 497 -18.49 6.39 -9.42
CA LEU A 497 -17.74 6.42 -10.67
C LEU A 497 -18.25 5.40 -11.72
N GLY A 498 -18.81 4.30 -11.27
CA GLY A 498 -19.41 3.28 -12.15
C GLY A 498 -20.76 3.71 -12.76
N ARG A 499 -21.29 4.87 -12.40
CA ARG A 499 -22.53 5.41 -12.95
C ARG A 499 -22.29 6.73 -13.70
N SER A 500 -22.97 6.89 -14.81
CA SER A 500 -22.95 8.13 -15.58
C SER A 500 -23.72 9.23 -14.83
N GLY A 501 -23.36 10.48 -15.11
CA GLY A 501 -24.01 11.68 -14.59
C GLY A 501 -23.03 12.57 -13.80
N GLU A 502 -23.16 13.87 -14.06
CA GLU A 502 -22.29 14.89 -13.46
C GLU A 502 -22.37 14.89 -11.93
N LEU A 503 -23.58 14.72 -11.38
CA LEU A 503 -23.78 14.68 -9.93
C LEU A 503 -23.06 13.47 -9.29
N ASN A 504 -23.13 12.28 -9.89
CA ASN A 504 -22.43 11.10 -9.41
C ASN A 504 -20.91 11.30 -9.46
N TYR A 505 -20.41 11.87 -10.54
CA TYR A 505 -18.99 12.20 -10.70
C TYR A 505 -18.54 13.22 -9.62
N GLY A 506 -19.27 14.33 -9.45
CA GLY A 506 -18.96 15.35 -8.46
C GLY A 506 -19.02 14.82 -7.01
N GLN A 507 -20.02 13.97 -6.68
CA GLN A 507 -20.08 13.29 -5.38
C GLN A 507 -18.87 12.33 -5.17
N ALA A 508 -18.42 11.64 -6.20
CA ALA A 508 -17.23 10.79 -6.14
C ALA A 508 -15.96 11.63 -5.85
N MET A 509 -15.83 12.80 -6.52
CA MET A 509 -14.73 13.74 -6.25
C MET A 509 -14.78 14.27 -4.81
N ALA A 510 -15.97 14.65 -4.32
CA ALA A 510 -16.16 15.14 -2.94
C ALA A 510 -15.81 14.07 -1.89
N LEU A 511 -16.31 12.83 -2.04
CA LEU A 511 -15.96 11.73 -1.14
C LEU A 511 -14.48 11.38 -1.18
N SER A 512 -13.87 11.38 -2.37
CA SER A 512 -12.42 11.12 -2.53
C SER A 512 -11.58 12.22 -1.88
N THR A 513 -12.01 13.48 -1.96
CA THR A 513 -11.36 14.61 -1.29
C THR A 513 -11.45 14.47 0.23
N ILE A 514 -12.62 14.10 0.78
CA ILE A 514 -12.78 13.84 2.22
C ILE A 514 -11.84 12.71 2.65
N LEU A 515 -11.83 11.59 1.92
CA LEU A 515 -10.97 10.45 2.23
C LEU A 515 -9.48 10.81 2.18
N MET A 516 -9.08 11.58 1.17
CA MET A 516 -7.72 12.12 1.06
C MET A 516 -7.34 12.96 2.28
N LEU A 517 -8.20 13.88 2.69
CA LEU A 517 -7.95 14.77 3.83
C LEU A 517 -7.84 13.99 5.15
N VAL A 518 -8.71 13.00 5.37
CA VAL A 518 -8.68 12.16 6.58
C VAL A 518 -7.39 11.32 6.61
N CYS A 519 -6.99 10.71 5.49
CA CYS A 519 -5.74 9.96 5.41
C CYS A 519 -4.50 10.84 5.59
N ALA A 520 -4.47 12.02 4.95
CA ALA A 520 -3.37 12.99 5.11
C ALA A 520 -3.27 13.51 6.55
N ALA A 521 -4.42 13.85 7.18
CA ALA A 521 -4.45 14.28 8.58
C ALA A 521 -3.94 13.19 9.52
N SER A 522 -4.35 11.92 9.30
CA SER A 522 -3.88 10.77 10.07
C SER A 522 -2.35 10.60 9.96
N LEU A 523 -1.79 10.74 8.75
CA LEU A 523 -0.35 10.67 8.52
C LEU A 523 0.41 11.81 9.20
N LEU A 524 -0.07 13.05 9.04
CA LEU A 524 0.57 14.23 9.66
C LEU A 524 0.54 14.16 11.19
N LEU A 525 -0.55 13.63 11.76
CA LEU A 525 -0.62 13.38 13.20
C LEU A 525 0.42 12.33 13.64
N LEU A 526 0.61 11.28 12.85
CA LEU A 526 1.62 10.25 13.10
C LEU A 526 3.04 10.80 13.02
N GLU A 527 3.33 11.64 12.04
CA GLU A 527 4.66 12.25 11.91
C GLU A 527 5.01 13.15 13.10
N ARG A 528 4.03 13.86 13.68
CA ARG A 528 4.24 14.66 14.90
C ARG A 528 4.55 13.81 16.14
N ILE A 529 4.06 12.57 16.19
CA ILE A 529 4.30 11.64 17.31
C ILE A 529 5.67 10.94 17.17
N ARG A 530 6.21 10.87 15.95
CA ARG A 530 7.52 10.30 15.66
C ARG A 530 8.63 11.22 16.19
N PRO A 531 9.57 10.74 17.02
CA PRO A 531 10.70 11.57 17.43
C PRO A 531 11.62 11.83 16.23
N ASP A 532 12.15 13.07 16.15
CA ASP A 532 13.23 13.49 15.25
C ASP A 532 14.54 12.71 15.55
N ARG A 533 14.58 11.44 15.25
CA ARG A 533 15.83 10.69 15.14
C ARG A 533 16.00 10.30 13.68
N SER A 534 16.79 11.14 13.02
CA SER A 534 17.43 10.89 11.75
C SER A 534 17.82 9.42 11.56
N GLY A 535 17.18 8.74 10.60
CA GLY A 535 17.82 7.63 9.91
C GLY A 535 17.47 6.21 10.32
N GLU A 536 16.35 5.92 10.95
CA GLU A 536 15.92 4.52 11.12
C GLU A 536 14.54 4.27 10.48
N PHE A 537 14.59 3.50 9.41
CA PHE A 537 13.46 2.76 8.87
C PHE A 537 13.78 1.28 8.82
#